data_c7e584becf9dca9a9e97abcf90074873
#
_entry.id   c7e584becf9dca9a9e97abcf90074873
#
_cell.length_a   1.000
_cell.length_b   1.000
_cell.length_c   1.000
_cell.angle_alpha   90.00
_cell.angle_beta   90.00
_cell.angle_gamma   90.00
#
_symmetry.space_group_name_H-M   'P 1'
#
loop_
_entity.id
_entity.type
_entity.pdbx_description
1 polymer ?
#
loop_
_entity_poly.entity_id
_entity_poly.type
_entity_poly.pdbx_seq_one_letter_code
_entity_poly.pdbx_strand_id
1 'polypeptide(L)'
;MKYCTKQQQTLNDVNNPLCGGAFFSPKSSEKVLSTSSMNYTIPYTPQPATHTLTVPRSPTLPSYSRIVGVSLTKYAPTGINKLDEVLKGGFLRGKTYLVAGETGAGKTIFSLHFLVYGASQLNESGIYLAIDEPAEHVIRGLKSLGWDVSELIDEGKLLFLDMRTHFSKLYLKDEKRRIEPHILIDSIIKNIRKLNAKRLVIDPIAPLMYGTKREDILYTREFLREMVFSLQRLEDVTTIMTSEIPTGSNKISRFGVEEFLATGIIVLGFEEIKGRVYRTMYVRKARWCPVPPVKLIFDIVEGKGIIIKGYYEDILRTEEGD
;
A
#
# COMPACT_ATOMS: atom_id res chain seq x y z
N MET A 1 42.66 -21.55 33.51
CA MET A 1 42.68 -21.15 34.93
C MET A 1 41.35 -20.46 35.18
N LYS A 2 40.52 -21.21 35.83
CA LYS A 2 39.94 -21.03 37.20
C LYS A 2 38.84 -19.95 37.19
N TYR A 3 37.67 -20.34 37.32
CA TYR A 3 36.72 -20.69 38.41
C TYR A 3 35.71 -19.55 38.53
N CYS A 4 34.48 -19.65 38.82
CA CYS A 4 33.54 -20.65 39.37
C CYS A 4 32.21 -19.91 39.53
N THR A 5 31.16 -20.43 39.12
CA THR A 5 30.04 -21.19 39.71
C THR A 5 29.30 -20.54 40.88
N LYS A 6 27.94 -20.68 40.78
CA LYS A 6 26.93 -20.90 41.83
C LYS A 6 26.30 -19.65 42.45
N GLN A 7 25.03 -19.60 42.74
CA GLN A 7 23.94 -20.53 43.14
C GLN A 7 22.61 -19.78 43.00
N GLN A 8 21.59 -20.31 42.47
CA GLN A 8 20.41 -21.02 43.01
C GLN A 8 20.11 -20.87 44.52
N GLN A 9 18.87 -20.44 44.81
CA GLN A 9 17.95 -20.94 45.85
C GLN A 9 16.79 -19.96 45.95
N THR A 10 15.61 -20.30 45.62
CA THR A 10 14.51 -21.14 46.14
C THR A 10 13.83 -20.61 47.40
N LEU A 11 12.51 -20.59 47.24
CA LEU A 11 11.47 -20.99 48.22
C LEU A 11 10.80 -19.93 49.06
N ASN A 12 9.58 -19.78 48.80
CA ASN A 12 8.36 -20.13 49.57
C ASN A 12 7.89 -19.21 50.68
N ASP A 13 6.61 -19.03 50.56
CA ASP A 13 5.50 -19.14 51.54
C ASP A 13 5.23 -18.00 52.51
N VAL A 14 4.04 -17.63 52.58
CA VAL A 14 2.93 -17.95 53.48
C VAL A 14 2.04 -16.74 53.81
N ASN A 15 0.78 -16.87 53.43
CA ASN A 15 -0.47 -16.53 54.11
C ASN A 15 -0.69 -15.18 54.84
N ASN A 16 -1.65 -14.40 54.33
CA ASN A 16 -3.02 -14.11 54.87
C ASN A 16 -3.12 -13.74 56.39
N PRO A 17 -4.20 -13.18 56.91
CA PRO A 17 -5.27 -12.34 56.34
C PRO A 17 -5.61 -11.09 57.25
N LEU A 18 -6.72 -10.44 56.90
CA LEU A 18 -7.76 -9.87 57.74
C LEU A 18 -8.09 -8.39 57.62
N CYS A 19 -9.38 -8.25 57.33
CA CYS A 19 -10.39 -7.29 57.84
C CYS A 19 -10.54 -5.98 57.07
N GLY A 20 -11.69 -5.81 56.57
CA GLY A 20 -12.96 -5.26 56.94
C GLY A 20 -13.51 -4.46 55.80
N GLY A 21 -14.52 -4.72 55.16
CA GLY A 21 -15.91 -4.66 55.52
C GLY A 21 -16.49 -3.28 55.26
N ALA A 22 -17.19 -3.10 54.11
CA ALA A 22 -18.38 -2.25 54.06
C ALA A 22 -19.21 -2.59 52.81
N PHE A 23 -20.32 -3.23 53.07
CA PHE A 23 -21.47 -3.39 52.20
C PHE A 23 -22.09 -2.03 51.85
N PHE A 24 -22.41 -1.79 50.58
CA PHE A 24 -23.54 -0.94 50.20
C PHE A 24 -24.25 -1.59 48.98
N SER A 25 -25.47 -2.00 49.23
CA SER A 25 -26.42 -2.52 48.28
C SER A 25 -27.24 -1.40 47.62
N PRO A 26 -27.67 -1.53 46.40
CA PRO A 26 -28.41 -0.47 45.71
C PRO A 26 -29.92 -0.58 45.98
N LYS A 27 -30.53 0.59 46.17
CA LYS A 27 -31.99 0.71 46.15
C LYS A 27 -32.51 1.01 44.75
N SER A 28 -33.43 0.19 44.36
CA SER A 28 -34.35 0.29 43.25
C SER A 28 -35.20 1.56 43.26
N SER A 29 -35.45 2.14 42.12
CA SER A 29 -36.74 2.75 41.78
C SER A 29 -37.00 2.66 40.28
N GLU A 30 -37.84 1.72 39.92
CA GLU A 30 -38.52 1.63 38.66
C GLU A 30 -39.41 2.89 38.44
N LYS A 31 -39.35 3.45 37.24
CA LYS A 31 -40.49 4.19 36.65
C LYS A 31 -40.78 3.58 35.29
N VAL A 32 -41.79 2.78 35.28
CA VAL A 32 -42.46 2.29 34.10
C VAL A 32 -43.23 3.52 33.48
N LEU A 33 -42.86 3.86 32.28
CA LEU A 33 -43.67 4.69 31.41
C LEU A 33 -44.18 3.82 30.27
N SER A 34 -45.45 3.47 30.36
CA SER A 34 -46.24 2.86 29.30
C SER A 34 -46.44 3.85 28.18
N THR A 35 -45.96 3.57 26.98
CA THR A 35 -46.39 4.21 25.76
C THR A 35 -47.22 3.23 24.95
N SER A 36 -48.50 3.58 24.84
CA SER A 36 -49.48 2.92 24.03
C SER A 36 -49.10 2.91 22.56
N SER A 37 -49.12 1.69 22.00
CA SER A 37 -49.00 1.44 20.57
C SER A 37 -50.21 1.99 19.82
N MET A 38 -50.00 3.01 19.01
CA MET A 38 -50.94 3.37 17.92
C MET A 38 -50.48 2.66 16.65
N ASN A 39 -51.20 1.60 16.30
CA ASN A 39 -51.14 0.96 15.00
C ASN A 39 -51.77 1.84 13.94
N TYR A 40 -50.97 2.46 13.08
CA TYR A 40 -51.46 3.02 11.83
C TYR A 40 -51.29 2.01 10.71
N THR A 41 -52.37 1.37 10.32
CA THR A 41 -52.47 0.59 9.09
C THR A 41 -52.71 1.54 7.93
N ILE A 42 -51.72 1.74 7.06
CA ILE A 42 -51.93 2.46 5.80
C ILE A 42 -52.34 1.42 4.75
N PRO A 43 -53.49 1.57 4.10
CA PRO A 43 -53.88 0.66 3.03
C PRO A 43 -53.01 0.91 1.80
N TYR A 44 -52.23 -0.09 1.40
CA TYR A 44 -51.43 -0.12 0.17
C TYR A 44 -52.34 -0.49 -1.00
N THR A 45 -52.65 0.48 -1.86
CA THR A 45 -53.24 0.22 -3.18
C THR A 45 -52.14 0.22 -4.24
N PRO A 46 -51.91 -0.89 -4.96
CA PRO A 46 -50.92 -0.93 -6.04
C PRO A 46 -51.47 -0.17 -7.25
N GLN A 47 -50.83 0.93 -7.63
CA GLN A 47 -51.00 1.53 -8.94
C GLN A 47 -50.01 0.90 -9.94
N PRO A 48 -50.40 0.65 -11.19
CA PRO A 48 -49.47 0.20 -12.21
C PRO A 48 -48.63 1.39 -12.67
N ALA A 49 -47.36 1.40 -12.27
CA ALA A 49 -46.40 2.42 -12.71
C ALA A 49 -45.74 1.96 -14.03
N THR A 50 -46.30 2.39 -15.13
CA THR A 50 -45.57 2.54 -16.38
C THR A 50 -44.88 3.90 -16.37
N HIS A 51 -43.77 4.00 -15.67
CA HIS A 51 -42.84 5.12 -15.84
C HIS A 51 -41.58 4.62 -16.55
N THR A 52 -41.51 4.91 -17.83
CA THR A 52 -40.29 4.88 -18.61
C THR A 52 -39.33 5.87 -17.96
N LEU A 53 -38.32 5.37 -17.23
CA LEU A 53 -37.25 6.19 -16.70
C LEU A 53 -36.42 6.72 -17.87
N THR A 54 -36.72 7.93 -18.30
CA THR A 54 -35.80 8.71 -19.13
C THR A 54 -34.62 9.09 -18.28
N VAL A 55 -33.49 8.41 -18.48
CA VAL A 55 -32.20 8.78 -17.89
C VAL A 55 -31.88 10.19 -18.39
N PRO A 56 -31.73 11.21 -17.51
CA PRO A 56 -31.32 12.53 -17.96
C PRO A 56 -29.94 12.42 -18.60
N ARG A 57 -29.79 12.95 -19.80
CA ARG A 57 -28.47 13.07 -20.44
C ARG A 57 -27.55 13.81 -19.49
N SER A 58 -26.41 13.20 -19.18
CA SER A 58 -25.35 13.81 -18.36
C SER A 58 -25.07 15.22 -18.87
N PRO A 59 -24.97 16.22 -17.97
CA PRO A 59 -24.55 17.54 -18.37
C PRO A 59 -23.17 17.41 -19.04
N THR A 60 -23.05 17.94 -20.25
CA THR A 60 -21.79 18.06 -20.96
C THR A 60 -20.87 18.90 -20.11
N LEU A 61 -19.88 18.26 -19.48
CA LEU A 61 -18.80 18.95 -18.77
C LEU A 61 -18.11 19.90 -19.76
N PRO A 62 -17.85 21.15 -19.37
CA PRO A 62 -17.12 22.08 -20.22
C PRO A 62 -15.76 21.45 -20.58
N SER A 63 -15.42 21.56 -21.87
CA SER A 63 -14.17 21.05 -22.44
C SER A 63 -12.97 21.79 -21.86
N TYR A 64 -12.36 21.22 -20.81
CA TYR A 64 -11.05 21.62 -20.31
C TYR A 64 -9.89 21.08 -21.18
N SER A 65 -10.10 20.93 -22.47
CA SER A 65 -9.11 20.44 -23.42
C SER A 65 -8.49 21.56 -24.23
N ARG A 66 -7.83 22.49 -23.58
CA ARG A 66 -6.89 23.38 -24.29
C ARG A 66 -5.94 24.09 -23.31
N ILE A 67 -5.03 23.34 -22.69
CA ILE A 67 -3.74 23.90 -22.27
C ILE A 67 -2.67 22.85 -22.62
N VAL A 68 -1.90 23.18 -23.68
CA VAL A 68 -0.62 22.62 -24.08
C VAL A 68 -0.52 21.09 -24.26
N GLY A 69 -0.56 20.67 -25.46
CA GLY A 69 0.09 19.61 -26.26
C GLY A 69 0.82 18.43 -25.60
N VAL A 70 0.34 17.89 -24.47
CA VAL A 70 0.78 16.58 -23.97
C VAL A 70 -0.48 15.76 -23.76
N SER A 71 -0.78 14.87 -24.70
CA SER A 71 -1.77 13.82 -24.50
C SER A 71 -1.25 12.84 -23.45
N LEU A 72 -1.38 13.21 -22.16
CA LEU A 72 -1.14 12.28 -21.07
C LEU A 72 -2.22 11.21 -21.14
N THR A 73 -1.82 9.98 -21.42
CA THR A 73 -2.73 8.85 -21.27
C THR A 73 -3.27 8.83 -19.84
N LYS A 74 -4.56 8.56 -19.68
CA LYS A 74 -5.24 8.51 -18.36
C LYS A 74 -4.58 7.52 -17.40
N TYR A 75 -3.87 6.54 -17.92
CA TYR A 75 -3.28 5.43 -17.18
C TYR A 75 -1.75 5.42 -17.28
N ALA A 76 -1.12 4.90 -16.25
CA ALA A 76 0.29 4.52 -16.19
C ALA A 76 0.35 2.98 -16.13
N PRO A 77 0.60 2.32 -17.28
CA PRO A 77 0.68 0.86 -17.33
C PRO A 77 1.76 0.33 -16.40
N THR A 78 1.48 -0.80 -15.74
CA THR A 78 2.43 -1.44 -14.83
C THR A 78 3.53 -2.21 -15.57
N GLY A 79 3.27 -2.61 -16.83
CA GLY A 79 4.09 -3.52 -17.60
C GLY A 79 3.75 -5.00 -17.34
N ILE A 80 2.81 -5.27 -16.44
CA ILE A 80 2.31 -6.61 -16.14
C ILE A 80 0.99 -6.78 -16.89
N ASN A 81 1.07 -7.29 -18.13
CA ASN A 81 -0.02 -7.26 -19.10
C ASN A 81 -1.39 -7.65 -18.54
N LYS A 82 -1.49 -8.79 -17.83
CA LYS A 82 -2.76 -9.25 -17.27
C LYS A 82 -3.28 -8.36 -16.16
N LEU A 83 -2.40 -7.76 -15.36
CA LEU A 83 -2.78 -6.78 -14.34
C LEU A 83 -3.29 -5.50 -15.01
N ASP A 84 -2.62 -5.04 -16.07
CA ASP A 84 -3.05 -3.86 -16.82
C ASP A 84 -4.40 -4.07 -17.50
N GLU A 85 -4.69 -5.27 -18.02
CA GLU A 85 -6.03 -5.65 -18.49
C GLU A 85 -7.08 -5.54 -17.38
N VAL A 86 -6.81 -6.13 -16.21
CA VAL A 86 -7.68 -6.07 -15.04
C VAL A 86 -7.93 -4.63 -14.62
N LEU A 87 -6.88 -3.80 -14.60
CA LEU A 87 -6.94 -2.38 -14.24
C LEU A 87 -7.42 -1.47 -15.40
N LYS A 88 -7.80 -2.05 -16.55
CA LYS A 88 -8.29 -1.32 -17.73
C LYS A 88 -7.29 -0.31 -18.29
N GLY A 89 -6.01 -0.66 -18.25
CA GLY A 89 -4.90 0.12 -18.81
C GLY A 89 -3.78 0.45 -17.81
N GLY A 90 -3.88 -0.04 -16.58
CA GLY A 90 -2.88 0.19 -15.54
C GLY A 90 -3.35 1.12 -14.41
N PHE A 91 -2.43 1.72 -13.71
CA PHE A 91 -2.71 2.66 -12.63
C PHE A 91 -3.23 4.00 -13.18
N LEU A 92 -4.17 4.62 -12.47
CA LEU A 92 -4.56 6.01 -12.79
C LEU A 92 -3.36 6.93 -12.56
N ARG A 93 -3.03 7.71 -13.57
CA ARG A 93 -1.90 8.64 -13.54
C ARG A 93 -2.07 9.68 -12.43
N GLY A 94 -0.96 10.09 -11.82
CA GLY A 94 -0.96 11.09 -10.75
C GLY A 94 -1.53 10.59 -9.42
N LYS A 95 -1.69 9.27 -9.24
CA LYS A 95 -2.22 8.69 -8.02
C LYS A 95 -1.19 7.84 -7.30
N THR A 96 -1.44 7.62 -6.01
CA THR A 96 -0.58 6.82 -5.14
C THR A 96 -1.19 5.45 -4.90
N TYR A 97 -0.38 4.42 -5.08
CA TYR A 97 -0.73 3.01 -4.91
C TYR A 97 0.10 2.38 -3.81
N LEU A 98 -0.51 1.46 -3.08
CA LEU A 98 0.15 0.66 -2.06
C LEU A 98 0.34 -0.76 -2.60
N VAL A 99 1.58 -1.23 -2.58
CA VAL A 99 1.94 -2.63 -2.82
C VAL A 99 2.35 -3.22 -1.48
N ALA A 100 1.45 -3.97 -0.88
CA ALA A 100 1.65 -4.58 0.42
C ALA A 100 1.88 -6.09 0.27
N GLY A 101 2.58 -6.69 1.21
CA GLY A 101 2.78 -8.15 1.18
C GLY A 101 3.82 -8.62 2.17
N GLU A 102 3.87 -9.93 2.34
CA GLU A 102 4.86 -10.61 3.17
C GLU A 102 6.28 -10.47 2.61
N THR A 103 7.26 -10.74 3.46
CA THR A 103 8.67 -10.80 3.04
C THR A 103 8.84 -11.88 1.97
N GLY A 104 9.52 -11.55 0.88
CA GLY A 104 9.73 -12.49 -0.24
C GLY A 104 8.59 -12.57 -1.25
N ALA A 105 7.44 -11.93 -1.02
CA ALA A 105 6.29 -11.98 -1.92
C ALA A 105 6.50 -11.24 -3.26
N GLY A 106 7.58 -10.43 -3.41
CA GLY A 106 7.93 -9.80 -4.67
C GLY A 106 7.59 -8.30 -4.77
N LYS A 107 7.37 -7.60 -3.64
CA LYS A 107 7.06 -6.15 -3.62
C LYS A 107 8.07 -5.30 -4.38
N THR A 108 9.34 -5.45 -4.05
CA THR A 108 10.45 -4.74 -4.70
C THR A 108 10.50 -5.03 -6.20
N ILE A 109 10.35 -6.30 -6.61
CA ILE A 109 10.33 -6.68 -8.03
C ILE A 109 9.14 -6.07 -8.77
N PHE A 110 7.96 -6.05 -8.14
CA PHE A 110 6.77 -5.38 -8.70
C PHE A 110 7.03 -3.90 -8.94
N SER A 111 7.60 -3.23 -7.96
CA SER A 111 7.87 -1.79 -8.01
C SER A 111 8.94 -1.44 -9.05
N LEU A 112 9.98 -2.27 -9.15
CA LEU A 112 11.03 -2.12 -10.15
C LEU A 112 10.52 -2.45 -11.56
N HIS A 113 9.66 -3.46 -11.71
CA HIS A 113 9.00 -3.75 -13.00
C HIS A 113 8.25 -2.52 -13.53
N PHE A 114 7.46 -1.87 -12.66
CA PHE A 114 6.75 -0.65 -13.00
C PHE A 114 7.69 0.49 -13.47
N LEU A 115 8.83 0.69 -12.81
CA LEU A 115 9.80 1.72 -13.19
C LEU A 115 10.52 1.39 -14.49
N VAL A 116 11.07 0.16 -14.59
CA VAL A 116 11.84 -0.27 -15.77
C VAL A 116 10.96 -0.27 -17.01
N TYR A 117 9.73 -0.76 -16.92
CA TYR A 117 8.78 -0.73 -18.03
C TYR A 117 8.49 0.72 -18.47
N GLY A 118 8.25 1.63 -17.52
CA GLY A 118 8.02 3.04 -17.83
C GLY A 118 9.19 3.68 -18.56
N ALA A 119 10.40 3.47 -18.07
CA ALA A 119 11.60 4.06 -18.62
C ALA A 119 11.98 3.47 -19.99
N SER A 120 11.88 2.14 -20.15
CA SER A 120 12.32 1.46 -21.37
C SER A 120 11.26 1.45 -22.48
N GLN A 121 9.98 1.32 -22.15
CA GLN A 121 8.91 1.12 -23.15
C GLN A 121 8.09 2.38 -23.42
N LEU A 122 8.01 3.30 -22.44
CA LEU A 122 7.13 4.46 -22.53
C LEU A 122 7.89 5.78 -22.53
N ASN A 123 9.23 5.75 -22.41
CA ASN A 123 10.09 6.93 -22.25
C ASN A 123 9.64 7.82 -21.07
N GLU A 124 9.13 7.19 -19.98
CA GLU A 124 8.70 7.84 -18.76
C GLU A 124 9.77 7.71 -17.70
N SER A 125 10.47 8.79 -17.38
CA SER A 125 11.50 8.77 -16.34
C SER A 125 10.94 8.40 -14.98
N GLY A 126 11.71 7.64 -14.21
CA GLY A 126 11.33 7.11 -12.91
C GLY A 126 12.37 7.33 -11.82
N ILE A 127 11.89 7.42 -10.59
CA ILE A 127 12.71 7.53 -9.39
C ILE A 127 12.40 6.36 -8.47
N TYR A 128 13.45 5.67 -8.01
CA TYR A 128 13.38 4.67 -6.96
C TYR A 128 14.03 5.22 -5.69
N LEU A 129 13.24 5.37 -4.63
CA LEU A 129 13.73 5.76 -3.31
C LEU A 129 14.01 4.50 -2.50
N ALA A 130 15.29 4.15 -2.36
CA ALA A 130 15.78 3.04 -1.59
C ALA A 130 15.92 3.43 -0.12
N ILE A 131 15.21 2.75 0.79
CA ILE A 131 15.17 3.13 2.20
C ILE A 131 15.92 2.12 3.07
N ASP A 132 15.59 0.84 2.99
CA ASP A 132 16.19 -0.21 3.83
C ASP A 132 17.43 -0.82 3.19
N GLU A 133 17.51 -0.84 1.86
CA GLU A 133 18.60 -1.42 1.11
C GLU A 133 19.39 -0.35 0.35
N PRO A 134 20.76 -0.47 0.25
CA PRO A 134 21.55 0.41 -0.61
C PRO A 134 21.07 0.38 -2.06
N ALA A 135 20.96 1.54 -2.69
CA ALA A 135 20.59 1.64 -4.10
C ALA A 135 21.45 0.78 -5.04
N GLU A 136 22.75 0.70 -4.75
CA GLU A 136 23.68 -0.15 -5.52
C GLU A 136 23.36 -1.65 -5.43
N HIS A 137 22.82 -2.12 -4.28
CA HIS A 137 22.40 -3.52 -4.13
C HIS A 137 21.16 -3.80 -4.96
N VAL A 138 20.22 -2.86 -4.96
CA VAL A 138 19.00 -2.94 -5.80
C VAL A 138 19.38 -3.01 -7.28
N ILE A 139 20.30 -2.15 -7.74
CA ILE A 139 20.78 -2.14 -9.14
C ILE A 139 21.48 -3.47 -9.49
N ARG A 140 22.32 -3.99 -8.61
CA ARG A 140 22.96 -5.32 -8.81
C ARG A 140 21.93 -6.44 -8.84
N GLY A 141 20.92 -6.37 -7.98
CA GLY A 141 19.81 -7.32 -7.98
C GLY A 141 19.00 -7.31 -9.27
N LEU A 142 18.73 -6.12 -9.84
CA LEU A 142 18.10 -5.99 -11.16
C LEU A 142 18.94 -6.68 -12.25
N LYS A 143 20.26 -6.45 -12.26
CA LYS A 143 21.15 -7.08 -13.22
C LYS A 143 21.16 -8.61 -13.08
N SER A 144 21.14 -9.12 -11.85
CA SER A 144 21.03 -10.57 -11.58
C SER A 144 19.67 -11.14 -12.02
N LEU A 145 18.63 -10.32 -12.04
CA LEU A 145 17.30 -10.69 -12.56
C LEU A 145 17.22 -10.59 -14.10
N GLY A 146 18.33 -10.27 -14.78
CA GLY A 146 18.36 -10.08 -16.23
C GLY A 146 17.93 -8.69 -16.71
N TRP A 147 17.83 -7.72 -15.82
CA TRP A 147 17.54 -6.33 -16.16
C TRP A 147 18.76 -5.43 -15.93
N ASP A 148 19.55 -5.22 -16.98
CA ASP A 148 20.63 -4.24 -16.92
C ASP A 148 20.02 -2.84 -17.17
N VAL A 149 19.99 -2.04 -16.12
CA VAL A 149 19.42 -0.68 -16.15
C VAL A 149 20.48 0.41 -16.30
N SER A 150 21.74 0.03 -16.54
CA SER A 150 22.88 0.96 -16.60
C SER A 150 22.65 2.05 -17.65
N GLU A 151 22.22 1.70 -18.85
CA GLU A 151 21.91 2.63 -19.92
C GLU A 151 20.78 3.59 -19.55
N LEU A 152 19.70 3.09 -18.89
CA LEU A 152 18.58 3.94 -18.45
C LEU A 152 19.01 4.93 -17.35
N ILE A 153 19.99 4.57 -16.53
CA ILE A 153 20.57 5.47 -15.53
C ILE A 153 21.46 6.52 -16.19
N ASP A 154 22.33 6.13 -17.12
CA ASP A 154 23.24 7.03 -17.83
C ASP A 154 22.48 8.04 -18.70
N GLU A 155 21.38 7.63 -19.31
CA GLU A 155 20.47 8.50 -20.05
C GLU A 155 19.59 9.40 -19.15
N GLY A 156 19.67 9.25 -17.83
CA GLY A 156 18.85 9.99 -16.88
C GLY A 156 17.37 9.62 -16.91
N LYS A 157 17.01 8.41 -17.39
CA LYS A 157 15.63 7.89 -17.36
C LYS A 157 15.28 7.23 -16.05
N LEU A 158 16.29 6.67 -15.35
CA LEU A 158 16.11 6.13 -14.01
C LEU A 158 17.07 6.78 -13.02
N LEU A 159 16.55 7.11 -11.85
CA LEU A 159 17.31 7.65 -10.73
C LEU A 159 17.06 6.82 -9.49
N PHE A 160 18.13 6.26 -8.90
CA PHE A 160 18.09 5.56 -7.63
C PHE A 160 18.61 6.50 -6.54
N LEU A 161 17.75 6.82 -5.58
CA LEU A 161 18.09 7.67 -4.43
C LEU A 161 18.22 6.79 -3.18
N ASP A 162 19.41 6.73 -2.62
CA ASP A 162 19.64 6.05 -1.33
C ASP A 162 19.34 7.02 -0.19
N MET A 163 18.38 6.65 0.67
CA MET A 163 17.99 7.47 1.81
C MET A 163 19.15 7.76 2.75
N ARG A 164 20.03 6.79 2.97
CA ARG A 164 21.14 6.93 3.93
C ARG A 164 22.20 7.89 3.43
N THR A 165 22.47 7.93 2.15
CA THR A 165 23.47 8.83 1.56
C THR A 165 22.90 10.20 1.22
N HIS A 166 21.73 10.26 0.60
CA HIS A 166 21.09 11.51 0.21
C HIS A 166 20.53 12.32 1.38
N PHE A 167 20.08 11.62 2.42
CA PHE A 167 19.43 12.22 3.57
C PHE A 167 20.24 12.07 4.86
N SER A 168 21.48 11.58 4.79
CA SER A 168 22.36 11.40 5.95
C SER A 168 22.47 12.62 6.83
N LYS A 169 22.50 13.82 6.23
CA LYS A 169 22.52 15.10 6.95
C LYS A 169 21.27 15.35 7.78
N LEU A 170 20.15 14.73 7.43
CA LEU A 170 18.89 14.80 8.16
C LEU A 170 18.83 13.78 9.30
N TYR A 171 19.53 12.62 9.14
CA TYR A 171 19.56 11.55 10.14
C TYR A 171 20.65 11.71 11.21
N LEU A 172 21.80 12.31 10.88
CA LEU A 172 23.02 12.24 11.71
C LEU A 172 23.13 13.31 12.80
N LYS A 173 22.20 14.26 12.90
CA LYS A 173 22.38 15.37 13.87
C LYS A 173 21.77 15.15 15.25
N ASP A 174 20.87 14.19 15.42
CA ASP A 174 20.29 13.90 16.75
C ASP A 174 19.53 12.57 16.72
N GLU A 175 19.87 11.62 17.60
CA GLU A 175 19.12 10.38 17.79
C GLU A 175 17.64 10.58 18.17
N LYS A 176 17.27 11.80 18.51
CA LYS A 176 15.89 12.21 18.89
C LYS A 176 15.17 13.03 17.85
N ARG A 177 15.82 13.46 16.75
CA ARG A 177 15.17 14.26 15.72
C ARG A 177 14.47 13.38 14.71
N ARG A 178 13.16 13.46 14.71
CA ARG A 178 12.28 12.99 13.64
C ARG A 178 12.63 13.76 12.36
N ILE A 179 12.65 13.06 11.21
CA ILE A 179 12.77 13.74 9.93
C ILE A 179 11.55 14.64 9.78
N GLU A 180 11.79 15.92 9.55
CA GLU A 180 10.73 16.87 9.25
C GLU A 180 10.09 16.46 7.91
N PRO A 181 8.79 16.11 7.88
CA PRO A 181 8.12 15.58 6.67
C PRO A 181 8.35 16.46 5.44
N HIS A 182 8.22 17.77 5.60
CA HIS A 182 8.34 18.72 4.51
C HIS A 182 9.75 18.73 3.86
N ILE A 183 10.82 18.56 4.64
CA ILE A 183 12.19 18.55 4.09
C ILE A 183 12.40 17.34 3.17
N LEU A 184 11.92 16.18 3.60
CA LEU A 184 11.98 14.97 2.76
C LEU A 184 11.12 15.11 1.51
N ILE A 185 9.88 15.56 1.68
CA ILE A 185 8.93 15.74 0.58
C ILE A 185 9.48 16.74 -0.44
N ASP A 186 10.00 17.89 0.00
CA ASP A 186 10.59 18.91 -0.87
C ASP A 186 11.79 18.36 -1.64
N SER A 187 12.63 17.55 -0.98
CA SER A 187 13.76 16.91 -1.64
C SER A 187 13.31 15.93 -2.73
N ILE A 188 12.29 15.10 -2.45
CA ILE A 188 11.71 14.19 -3.43
C ILE A 188 11.13 14.99 -4.61
N ILE A 189 10.33 16.01 -4.35
CA ILE A 189 9.73 16.88 -5.38
C ILE A 189 10.79 17.57 -6.23
N LYS A 190 11.87 18.05 -5.62
CA LYS A 190 13.01 18.64 -6.35
C LYS A 190 13.62 17.67 -7.35
N ASN A 191 13.84 16.42 -6.95
CA ASN A 191 14.37 15.39 -7.83
C ASN A 191 13.37 15.02 -8.95
N ILE A 192 12.07 14.91 -8.62
CA ILE A 192 11.00 14.68 -9.59
C ILE A 192 11.03 15.76 -10.69
N ARG A 193 11.07 17.03 -10.28
CA ARG A 193 11.11 18.15 -11.24
C ARG A 193 12.37 18.16 -12.07
N LYS A 194 13.54 17.92 -11.45
CA LYS A 194 14.83 17.87 -12.13
C LYS A 194 14.88 16.80 -13.21
N LEU A 195 14.33 15.61 -12.92
CA LEU A 195 14.29 14.47 -13.85
C LEU A 195 13.08 14.50 -14.78
N ASN A 196 12.10 15.37 -14.55
CA ASN A 196 10.76 15.32 -15.15
C ASN A 196 10.12 13.92 -14.98
N ALA A 197 10.31 13.33 -13.80
CA ALA A 197 9.88 11.97 -13.52
C ALA A 197 8.35 11.84 -13.57
N LYS A 198 7.88 10.75 -14.16
CA LYS A 198 6.47 10.38 -14.25
C LYS A 198 6.11 9.22 -13.31
N ARG A 199 7.13 8.53 -12.80
CA ARG A 199 6.99 7.37 -11.91
C ARG A 199 7.86 7.54 -10.68
N LEU A 200 7.30 7.23 -9.52
CA LEU A 200 8.01 7.24 -8.24
C LEU A 200 7.75 5.93 -7.51
N VAL A 201 8.79 5.34 -6.95
CA VAL A 201 8.71 4.22 -6.02
C VAL A 201 9.35 4.59 -4.70
N ILE A 202 8.68 4.28 -3.59
CA ILE A 202 9.18 4.43 -2.22
C ILE A 202 9.20 3.03 -1.60
N ASP A 203 10.37 2.45 -1.41
CA ASP A 203 10.52 1.05 -1.02
C ASP A 203 11.51 0.88 0.16
N PRO A 204 10.97 0.44 1.32
CA PRO A 204 9.59 0.51 1.77
C PRO A 204 9.25 1.83 2.48
N ILE A 205 7.96 2.13 2.64
CA ILE A 205 7.51 3.37 3.31
C ILE A 205 7.69 3.31 4.84
N ALA A 206 7.65 2.11 5.43
CA ALA A 206 7.61 1.92 6.87
C ALA A 206 8.76 2.59 7.65
N PRO A 207 10.04 2.54 7.22
CA PRO A 207 11.12 3.18 7.97
C PRO A 207 11.04 4.70 8.06
N LEU A 208 10.28 5.34 7.19
CA LEU A 208 10.04 6.79 7.28
C LEU A 208 9.07 7.15 8.42
N MET A 209 8.44 6.14 9.01
CA MET A 209 7.37 6.27 9.98
C MET A 209 7.78 5.66 11.32
N TYR A 210 8.84 6.19 11.94
CA TYR A 210 9.29 5.69 13.24
C TYR A 210 8.40 6.17 14.38
N GLY A 211 7.91 5.19 15.18
CA GLY A 211 7.30 5.45 16.47
C GLY A 211 6.49 4.25 16.98
N THR A 212 6.75 3.87 18.23
CA THR A 212 6.04 2.77 18.92
C THR A 212 4.95 3.27 19.86
N LYS A 213 4.89 4.58 20.16
CA LYS A 213 3.94 5.19 21.07
C LYS A 213 2.69 5.67 20.33
N ARG A 214 1.59 5.82 21.05
CA ARG A 214 0.30 6.27 20.48
C ARG A 214 0.38 7.65 19.80
N GLU A 215 1.23 8.53 20.28
CA GLU A 215 1.53 9.84 19.69
C GLU A 215 2.27 9.70 18.34
N ASP A 216 3.07 8.66 18.19
CA ASP A 216 3.82 8.36 16.98
C ASP A 216 2.91 7.89 15.82
N ILE A 217 1.76 7.25 16.13
CA ILE A 217 0.76 6.85 15.11
C ILE A 217 0.10 8.08 14.50
N LEU A 218 -0.19 9.11 15.28
CA LEU A 218 -0.73 10.37 14.77
C LEU A 218 0.27 11.07 13.87
N TYR A 219 1.52 11.17 14.31
CA TYR A 219 2.62 11.71 13.50
C TYR A 219 2.79 10.95 12.18
N THR A 220 2.84 9.62 12.24
CA THR A 220 2.92 8.74 11.08
C THR A 220 1.79 9.02 10.09
N ARG A 221 0.58 9.19 10.59
CA ARG A 221 -0.59 9.46 9.78
C ARG A 221 -0.52 10.83 9.09
N GLU A 222 -0.11 11.86 9.82
CA GLU A 222 0.06 13.21 9.28
C GLU A 222 1.20 13.25 8.25
N PHE A 223 2.33 12.61 8.53
CA PHE A 223 3.45 12.48 7.62
C PHE A 223 3.03 11.85 6.28
N LEU A 224 2.38 10.69 6.33
CA LEU A 224 1.89 10.00 5.13
C LEU A 224 0.88 10.84 4.36
N ARG A 225 -0.02 11.50 5.09
CA ARG A 225 -1.05 12.34 4.51
C ARG A 225 -0.42 13.51 3.75
N GLU A 226 0.52 14.21 4.38
CA GLU A 226 1.24 15.32 3.77
C GLU A 226 2.01 14.88 2.52
N MET A 227 2.74 13.76 2.61
CA MET A 227 3.49 13.21 1.50
C MET A 227 2.58 12.81 0.33
N VAL A 228 1.54 12.03 0.58
CA VAL A 228 0.62 11.57 -0.48
C VAL A 228 -0.06 12.76 -1.15
N PHE A 229 -0.53 13.75 -0.39
CA PHE A 229 -1.17 14.92 -0.96
C PHE A 229 -0.21 15.80 -1.75
N SER A 230 1.02 15.97 -1.26
CA SER A 230 2.06 16.75 -1.97
C SER A 230 2.47 16.09 -3.29
N LEU A 231 2.58 14.76 -3.31
CA LEU A 231 2.87 14.01 -4.53
C LEU A 231 1.68 14.04 -5.51
N GLN A 232 0.45 13.94 -5.02
CA GLN A 232 -0.76 14.00 -5.87
C GLN A 232 -0.98 15.39 -6.51
N ARG A 233 -0.47 16.46 -5.91
CA ARG A 233 -0.49 17.80 -6.51
C ARG A 233 0.37 17.93 -7.77
N LEU A 234 1.28 16.99 -7.99
CA LEU A 234 2.10 16.95 -9.22
C LEU A 234 1.32 16.41 -10.43
N GLU A 235 0.08 15.91 -10.21
CA GLU A 235 -0.94 15.46 -11.17
C GLU A 235 -0.52 14.35 -12.14
N ASP A 236 0.72 14.32 -12.61
CA ASP A 236 1.21 13.37 -13.62
C ASP A 236 2.22 12.35 -13.09
N VAL A 237 2.58 12.41 -11.80
CA VAL A 237 3.50 11.45 -11.15
C VAL A 237 2.72 10.33 -10.49
N THR A 238 2.85 9.13 -11.02
CA THR A 238 2.24 7.94 -10.43
C THR A 238 3.20 7.30 -9.43
N THR A 239 2.75 7.15 -8.19
CA THR A 239 3.59 6.72 -7.07
C THR A 239 3.20 5.33 -6.59
N ILE A 240 4.18 4.46 -6.38
CA ILE A 240 4.05 3.21 -5.63
C ILE A 240 4.75 3.39 -4.29
N MET A 241 4.06 3.03 -3.22
CA MET A 241 4.65 2.83 -1.89
C MET A 241 4.58 1.34 -1.58
N THR A 242 5.66 0.75 -1.08
CA THR A 242 5.60 -0.63 -0.58
C THR A 242 5.45 -0.65 0.93
N SER A 243 4.75 -1.65 1.45
CA SER A 243 4.61 -1.90 2.89
C SER A 243 4.65 -3.39 3.19
N GLU A 244 5.33 -3.73 4.28
CA GLU A 244 5.37 -5.11 4.75
C GLU A 244 4.09 -5.45 5.54
N ILE A 245 3.61 -6.67 5.32
CA ILE A 245 2.59 -7.28 6.18
C ILE A 245 3.35 -8.10 7.23
N PRO A 246 3.23 -7.78 8.53
CA PRO A 246 3.87 -8.59 9.57
C PRO A 246 3.35 -10.02 9.55
N THR A 247 4.24 -10.99 9.63
CA THR A 247 3.90 -12.42 9.64
C THR A 247 2.86 -12.74 10.73
N GLY A 248 1.82 -13.48 10.37
CA GLY A 248 0.72 -13.84 11.27
C GLY A 248 -0.25 -12.69 11.59
N SER A 249 -0.15 -11.55 10.91
CA SER A 249 -1.02 -10.40 11.10
C SER A 249 -2.18 -10.42 10.11
N ASN A 250 -3.38 -10.07 10.61
CA ASN A 250 -4.55 -9.79 9.75
C ASN A 250 -4.54 -8.38 9.13
N LYS A 251 -3.47 -7.60 9.35
CA LYS A 251 -3.32 -6.27 8.76
C LYS A 251 -2.88 -6.37 7.30
N ILE A 252 -3.23 -5.37 6.52
CA ILE A 252 -2.86 -5.26 5.10
C ILE A 252 -1.56 -4.49 4.92
N SER A 253 -1.20 -3.66 5.88
CA SER A 253 0.01 -2.85 5.91
C SER A 253 0.58 -2.79 7.32
N ARG A 254 1.82 -2.34 7.46
CA ARG A 254 2.52 -2.36 8.75
C ARG A 254 1.81 -1.52 9.82
N PHE A 255 1.32 -0.35 9.46
CA PHE A 255 0.67 0.57 10.42
C PHE A 255 -0.84 0.63 10.29
N GLY A 256 -1.43 0.13 9.18
CA GLY A 256 -2.87 0.18 8.94
C GLY A 256 -3.40 1.56 8.58
N VAL A 257 -2.53 2.50 8.22
CA VAL A 257 -2.86 3.89 7.83
C VAL A 257 -2.65 4.11 6.34
N GLU A 258 -1.66 3.45 5.76
CA GLU A 258 -1.25 3.55 4.35
C GLU A 258 -2.42 3.23 3.42
N GLU A 259 -3.25 2.28 3.84
CA GLU A 259 -4.40 1.76 3.08
C GLU A 259 -5.46 2.82 2.81
N PHE A 260 -5.65 3.76 3.75
CA PHE A 260 -6.68 4.79 3.63
C PHE A 260 -6.30 5.86 2.61
N LEU A 261 -5.02 6.16 2.50
CA LEU A 261 -4.48 7.22 1.65
C LEU A 261 -4.26 6.76 0.21
N ALA A 262 -3.89 5.49 0.02
CA ALA A 262 -3.68 4.94 -1.31
C ALA A 262 -4.96 4.91 -2.15
N THR A 263 -4.84 5.24 -3.44
CA THR A 263 -5.92 5.16 -4.43
C THR A 263 -6.22 3.72 -4.79
N GLY A 264 -5.20 2.87 -4.84
CA GLY A 264 -5.33 1.43 -5.05
C GLY A 264 -4.40 0.65 -4.13
N ILE A 265 -4.75 -0.61 -3.90
CA ILE A 265 -3.99 -1.53 -3.05
C ILE A 265 -3.84 -2.85 -3.78
N ILE A 266 -2.60 -3.25 -4.00
CA ILE A 266 -2.20 -4.57 -4.48
C ILE A 266 -1.57 -5.31 -3.31
N VAL A 267 -2.09 -6.48 -2.98
CA VAL A 267 -1.55 -7.34 -1.93
C VAL A 267 -0.86 -8.53 -2.57
N LEU A 268 0.42 -8.68 -2.27
CA LEU A 268 1.23 -9.82 -2.71
C LEU A 268 1.39 -10.79 -1.55
N GLY A 269 1.28 -12.09 -1.82
CA GLY A 269 1.37 -13.12 -0.80
C GLY A 269 1.70 -14.47 -1.37
N PHE A 270 1.51 -15.48 -0.55
CA PHE A 270 1.67 -16.88 -0.89
C PHE A 270 0.39 -17.64 -0.56
N GLU A 271 0.07 -18.63 -1.38
CA GLU A 271 -0.99 -19.59 -1.12
C GLU A 271 -0.49 -21.00 -1.40
N GLU A 272 -0.83 -21.91 -0.52
CA GLU A 272 -0.57 -23.34 -0.73
C GLU A 272 -1.80 -24.00 -1.35
N ILE A 273 -1.62 -24.63 -2.50
CA ILE A 273 -2.65 -25.38 -3.21
C ILE A 273 -2.10 -26.78 -3.46
N LYS A 274 -2.73 -27.80 -2.88
CA LYS A 274 -2.31 -29.21 -2.99
C LYS A 274 -0.80 -29.45 -2.78
N GLY A 275 -0.23 -28.83 -1.74
CA GLY A 275 1.18 -28.97 -1.37
C GLY A 275 2.17 -28.17 -2.25
N ARG A 276 1.67 -27.35 -3.17
CA ARG A 276 2.48 -26.40 -3.94
C ARG A 276 2.25 -24.98 -3.47
N VAL A 277 3.31 -24.21 -3.31
CA VAL A 277 3.24 -22.81 -2.91
C VAL A 277 3.27 -21.93 -4.15
N TYR A 278 2.25 -21.10 -4.29
CA TYR A 278 2.10 -20.13 -5.37
C TYR A 278 2.22 -18.71 -4.85
N ARG A 279 2.85 -17.83 -5.64
CA ARG A 279 2.76 -16.39 -5.38
C ARG A 279 1.42 -15.86 -5.86
N THR A 280 0.77 -15.08 -5.02
CA THR A 280 -0.52 -14.48 -5.34
C THR A 280 -0.46 -12.96 -5.35
N MET A 281 -1.27 -12.37 -6.22
CA MET A 281 -1.47 -10.93 -6.35
C MET A 281 -2.97 -10.63 -6.25
N TYR A 282 -3.36 -9.91 -5.22
CA TYR A 282 -4.75 -9.55 -4.97
C TYR A 282 -4.98 -8.06 -5.20
N VAL A 283 -5.81 -7.72 -6.19
CA VAL A 283 -6.27 -6.35 -6.41
C VAL A 283 -7.39 -6.07 -5.42
N ARG A 284 -7.00 -5.55 -4.25
CA ARG A 284 -7.93 -5.34 -3.12
C ARG A 284 -8.73 -4.05 -3.24
N LYS A 285 -8.13 -3.02 -3.82
CA LYS A 285 -8.72 -1.68 -3.96
C LYS A 285 -8.25 -1.03 -5.24
N ALA A 286 -9.18 -0.48 -5.98
CA ALA A 286 -8.90 0.32 -7.17
C ALA A 286 -9.94 1.43 -7.25
N ARG A 287 -9.72 2.56 -6.56
CA ARG A 287 -10.63 3.71 -6.61
C ARG A 287 -10.76 4.22 -8.05
N TRP A 288 -11.97 4.60 -8.45
CA TRP A 288 -12.28 5.16 -9.76
C TRP A 288 -12.07 4.18 -10.94
N CYS A 289 -11.77 2.93 -10.64
CA CYS A 289 -11.70 1.85 -11.61
C CYS A 289 -12.74 0.79 -11.23
N PRO A 290 -13.72 0.49 -12.09
CA PRO A 290 -14.76 -0.50 -11.80
C PRO A 290 -14.20 -1.92 -12.02
N VAL A 291 -13.28 -2.31 -11.15
CA VAL A 291 -12.65 -3.63 -11.13
C VAL A 291 -13.15 -4.38 -9.90
N PRO A 292 -13.72 -5.59 -10.06
CA PRO A 292 -14.03 -6.43 -8.93
C PRO A 292 -12.74 -6.85 -8.23
N PRO A 293 -12.78 -7.15 -6.93
CA PRO A 293 -11.66 -7.78 -6.26
C PRO A 293 -11.26 -9.06 -7.00
N VAL A 294 -9.99 -9.15 -7.39
CA VAL A 294 -9.48 -10.28 -8.18
C VAL A 294 -8.15 -10.76 -7.61
N LYS A 295 -7.99 -12.07 -7.53
CA LYS A 295 -6.74 -12.72 -7.11
C LYS A 295 -6.11 -13.44 -8.30
N LEU A 296 -4.84 -13.15 -8.55
CA LEU A 296 -4.04 -13.67 -9.64
C LEU A 296 -2.90 -14.51 -9.08
N ILE A 297 -2.46 -15.51 -9.84
CA ILE A 297 -1.23 -16.26 -9.57
C ILE A 297 -0.15 -15.77 -10.50
N PHE A 298 1.08 -15.61 -9.99
CA PHE A 298 2.20 -15.10 -10.76
C PHE A 298 3.53 -15.77 -10.39
N ASP A 299 4.46 -15.70 -11.32
CA ASP A 299 5.87 -16.04 -11.11
C ASP A 299 6.76 -14.82 -11.33
N ILE A 300 7.97 -14.88 -10.75
CA ILE A 300 9.05 -13.97 -11.05
C ILE A 300 10.02 -14.72 -11.96
N VAL A 301 10.17 -14.23 -13.19
CA VAL A 301 10.93 -14.90 -14.25
C VAL A 301 12.10 -14.02 -14.65
N GLU A 302 13.30 -14.61 -14.71
CA GLU A 302 14.51 -13.92 -15.16
C GLU A 302 14.31 -13.27 -16.53
N GLY A 303 14.78 -12.03 -16.69
CA GLY A 303 14.65 -11.21 -17.88
C GLY A 303 13.22 -10.68 -18.16
N LYS A 304 12.21 -11.24 -17.50
CA LYS A 304 10.79 -10.88 -17.74
C LYS A 304 10.11 -10.23 -16.53
N GLY A 305 10.64 -10.44 -15.32
CA GLY A 305 10.03 -9.96 -14.09
C GLY A 305 8.76 -10.71 -13.71
N ILE A 306 7.70 -10.00 -13.37
CA ILE A 306 6.43 -10.61 -12.96
C ILE A 306 5.62 -11.04 -14.17
N ILE A 307 5.26 -12.32 -14.19
CA ILE A 307 4.42 -12.94 -15.22
C ILE A 307 3.19 -13.56 -14.55
N ILE A 308 2.00 -13.10 -14.89
CA ILE A 308 0.74 -13.67 -14.41
C ILE A 308 0.48 -15.00 -15.11
N LYS A 309 0.19 -16.04 -14.32
CA LYS A 309 -0.13 -17.39 -14.81
C LYS A 309 -1.62 -17.58 -15.06
N GLY A 310 -2.46 -16.91 -14.29
CA GLY A 310 -3.93 -17.03 -14.40
C GLY A 310 -4.64 -16.43 -13.21
N TYR A 311 -5.95 -16.59 -13.21
CA TYR A 311 -6.75 -16.29 -12.03
C TYR A 311 -6.62 -17.41 -11.01
N TYR A 312 -6.61 -17.04 -9.75
CA TYR A 312 -6.52 -17.99 -8.63
C TYR A 312 -7.63 -19.05 -8.69
N GLU A 313 -8.85 -18.65 -9.00
CA GLU A 313 -10.02 -19.51 -9.09
C GLU A 313 -9.91 -20.55 -10.23
N ASP A 314 -9.32 -20.17 -11.36
CA ASP A 314 -9.15 -21.08 -12.49
C ASP A 314 -8.13 -22.17 -12.17
N ILE A 315 -7.06 -21.83 -11.47
CA ILE A 315 -6.04 -22.80 -11.04
C ILE A 315 -6.59 -23.76 -10.01
N LEU A 316 -7.41 -23.26 -9.05
CA LEU A 316 -8.09 -24.13 -8.10
C LEU A 316 -8.96 -25.18 -8.81
N ARG A 317 -9.76 -24.78 -9.80
CA ARG A 317 -10.63 -25.71 -10.57
C ARG A 317 -9.83 -26.75 -11.34
N THR A 318 -8.72 -26.33 -11.96
CA THR A 318 -7.85 -27.23 -12.74
C THR A 318 -7.21 -28.29 -11.82
N GLU A 319 -6.78 -27.85 -10.64
CA GLU A 319 -6.18 -28.73 -9.64
C GLU A 319 -7.21 -29.60 -8.88
N GLU A 320 -8.51 -29.24 -8.88
CA GLU A 320 -9.58 -30.05 -8.28
C GLU A 320 -10.08 -31.16 -9.22
N GLY A 321 -9.77 -31.05 -10.52
CA GLY A 321 -10.23 -32.00 -11.56
C GLY A 321 -9.29 -33.18 -11.84
N ASP A 322 -8.09 -33.17 -11.25
CA ASP A 322 -7.12 -34.26 -11.26
C ASP A 322 -7.10 -34.98 -9.89
#